data_988513a0eb3a2d285787d3dbbe649ad5
#
_entry.id   988513a0eb3a2d285787d3dbbe649ad5
#
_cell.length_a   1.000
_cell.length_b   1.000
_cell.length_c   1.000
_cell.angle_alpha   90.00
_cell.angle_beta   90.00
_cell.angle_gamma   90.00
#
_symmetry.space_group_name_H-M   'P 1'
#
loop_
_entity.id
_entity.type
_entity.pdbx_description
1 polymer ?
#
loop_
_entity_poly.entity_id
_entity_poly.type
_entity_poly.pdbx_seq_one_letter_code
_entity_poly.pdbx_strand_id
1 'polypeptide(L)'
;MRDGIYKVDFQSEKDAAKGIAMVRDGNFTGIDQTHVYFGKNEGQGGELSAQLNMLMYARAATGMAEALGMKSAPRLRLNVEGVDGRFVLSGASDAESRSRYEFKAEWVAEL
;
A
#
# COMPACT_ATOMS: atom_id res chain seq x y z
N MET A 1 -5.42 -11.48 -0.87
CA MET A 1 -6.10 -10.80 0.26
C MET A 1 -7.60 -10.85 0.01
N ARG A 2 -8.37 -11.03 1.05
CA ARG A 2 -9.82 -11.07 0.91
C ARG A 2 -10.38 -9.67 0.65
N ASP A 3 -11.50 -9.61 -0.05
CA ASP A 3 -12.19 -8.35 -0.30
C ASP A 3 -12.63 -7.68 1.00
N GLY A 4 -12.60 -6.38 1.03
CA GLY A 4 -13.04 -5.60 2.18
C GLY A 4 -12.28 -4.30 2.37
N ILE A 5 -12.52 -3.71 3.54
CA ILE A 5 -11.86 -2.48 3.96
C ILE A 5 -10.80 -2.84 4.99
N TYR A 6 -9.60 -2.31 4.80
CA TYR A 6 -8.45 -2.54 5.66
C TYR A 6 -7.96 -1.22 6.25
N LYS A 7 -7.59 -1.23 7.51
CA LYS A 7 -6.70 -0.19 8.02
C LYS A 7 -5.26 -0.60 7.71
N VAL A 8 -4.46 0.35 7.32
CA VAL A 8 -3.09 0.10 6.88
C VAL A 8 -2.13 1.00 7.64
N ASP A 9 -1.14 0.37 8.26
CA ASP A 9 0.01 1.05 8.83
C ASP A 9 1.21 0.81 7.90
N PHE A 10 1.77 1.89 7.38
CA PHE A 10 2.95 1.85 6.55
C PHE A 10 4.17 2.29 7.34
N GLN A 11 5.28 1.62 7.14
CA GLN A 11 6.55 1.98 7.76
C GLN A 11 7.71 1.77 6.78
N SER A 12 8.55 2.79 6.65
CA SER A 12 9.84 2.70 6.00
C SER A 12 10.95 2.90 7.03
N GLU A 13 12.21 2.89 6.59
CA GLU A 13 13.34 3.15 7.48
C GLU A 13 13.33 4.56 8.07
N LYS A 14 12.68 5.51 7.41
CA LYS A 14 12.70 6.92 7.78
C LYS A 14 11.36 7.43 8.30
N ASP A 15 10.26 6.92 7.78
CA ASP A 15 8.94 7.52 7.98
C ASP A 15 7.87 6.46 8.18
N ALA A 16 6.75 6.90 8.75
CA ALA A 16 5.56 6.10 8.92
C ALA A 16 4.33 6.87 8.44
N ALA A 17 3.35 6.15 7.94
CA ALA A 17 2.07 6.71 7.52
C ALA A 17 0.95 5.73 7.82
N LYS A 18 -0.27 6.24 7.92
CA LYS A 18 -1.48 5.45 8.14
C LYS A 18 -2.49 5.76 7.05
N GLY A 19 -3.26 4.77 6.69
CA GLY A 19 -4.29 4.93 5.68
C GLY A 19 -5.33 3.84 5.74
N ILE A 20 -6.21 3.89 4.76
CA ILE A 20 -7.28 2.92 4.56
C ILE A 20 -7.15 2.38 3.15
N ALA A 21 -7.34 1.09 2.99
CA ALA A 21 -7.39 0.46 1.69
C ALA A 21 -8.69 -0.32 1.51
N MET A 22 -9.22 -0.28 0.31
CA MET A 22 -10.35 -1.08 -0.11
C MET A 22 -9.91 -2.06 -1.18
N VAL A 23 -10.24 -3.32 -1.00
CA VAL A 23 -9.88 -4.40 -1.93
C VAL A 23 -11.13 -5.04 -2.47
N ARG A 24 -11.25 -5.14 -3.80
CA ARG A 24 -12.35 -5.82 -4.47
C ARG A 24 -11.86 -6.42 -5.78
N ASP A 25 -12.03 -7.74 -5.94
CA ASP A 25 -11.73 -8.47 -7.17
C ASP A 25 -10.31 -8.21 -7.71
N GLY A 26 -9.34 -8.16 -6.82
CA GLY A 26 -7.93 -7.91 -7.17
C GLY A 26 -7.59 -6.45 -7.41
N ASN A 27 -8.56 -5.55 -7.38
CA ASN A 27 -8.33 -4.11 -7.44
C ASN A 27 -8.25 -3.54 -6.03
N PHE A 28 -7.43 -2.52 -5.84
CA PHE A 28 -7.40 -1.84 -4.57
C PHE A 28 -7.35 -0.32 -4.74
N THR A 29 -7.94 0.36 -3.77
CA THR A 29 -7.87 1.81 -3.64
C THR A 29 -7.42 2.10 -2.23
N GLY A 30 -6.34 2.83 -2.10
CA GLY A 30 -5.81 3.26 -0.82
C GLY A 30 -5.90 4.76 -0.66
N ILE A 31 -6.11 5.21 0.57
CA ILE A 31 -6.13 6.62 0.92
C ILE A 31 -5.24 6.83 2.14
N ASP A 32 -4.38 7.81 2.09
CA ASP A 32 -3.67 8.32 3.25
C ASP A 32 -3.89 9.84 3.41
N GLN A 33 -3.01 10.50 4.14
CA GLN A 33 -3.16 11.93 4.44
C GLN A 33 -2.93 12.84 3.22
N THR A 34 -2.32 12.35 2.17
CA THR A 34 -1.89 13.19 1.05
C THR A 34 -2.36 12.71 -0.31
N HIS A 35 -2.50 11.40 -0.49
CA HIS A 35 -2.76 10.79 -1.79
C HIS A 35 -3.87 9.76 -1.74
N VAL A 36 -4.47 9.57 -2.91
CA VAL A 36 -5.25 8.39 -3.23
C VAL A 36 -4.40 7.51 -4.14
N TYR A 37 -4.38 6.21 -3.87
CA TYR A 37 -3.61 5.22 -4.61
C TYR A 37 -4.54 4.21 -5.25
N PHE A 38 -4.30 3.92 -6.51
CA PHE A 38 -5.09 2.95 -7.28
C PHE A 38 -4.16 1.90 -7.84
N GLY A 39 -4.57 0.66 -7.77
CA GLY A 39 -3.80 -0.41 -8.38
C GLY A 39 -4.62 -1.66 -8.60
N LYS A 40 -4.08 -2.53 -9.46
CA LYS A 40 -4.60 -3.86 -9.68
C LYS A 40 -3.53 -4.86 -9.28
N ASN A 41 -3.91 -5.83 -8.47
CA ASN A 41 -2.99 -6.89 -8.12
C ASN A 41 -2.81 -7.85 -9.30
N GLU A 42 -1.59 -7.94 -9.80
CA GLU A 42 -1.18 -8.86 -10.86
C GLU A 42 -0.31 -10.00 -10.32
N GLY A 43 -0.03 -10.01 -9.01
CA GLY A 43 0.74 -11.05 -8.35
C GLY A 43 -0.07 -12.32 -8.10
N GLN A 44 0.63 -13.40 -7.79
CA GLN A 44 0.06 -14.71 -7.53
C GLN A 44 0.62 -15.29 -6.23
N GLY A 45 -0.18 -16.15 -5.60
CA GLY A 45 0.23 -16.79 -4.35
C GLY A 45 0.40 -15.79 -3.22
N GLY A 46 1.55 -15.82 -2.56
CA GLY A 46 1.91 -14.90 -1.47
C GLY A 46 2.52 -13.58 -1.92
N GLU A 47 2.29 -13.15 -3.16
CA GLU A 47 2.85 -11.93 -3.70
C GLU A 47 1.76 -10.96 -4.15
N LEU A 48 1.94 -9.68 -3.84
CA LEU A 48 1.19 -8.59 -4.45
C LEU A 48 2.13 -7.84 -5.38
N SER A 49 1.76 -7.76 -6.64
CA SER A 49 2.49 -6.96 -7.64
C SER A 49 1.50 -6.00 -8.29
N ALA A 50 1.78 -4.71 -8.22
CA ALA A 50 0.87 -3.71 -8.75
C ALA A 50 1.59 -2.48 -9.27
N GLN A 51 1.10 -1.95 -10.38
CA GLN A 51 1.43 -0.62 -10.84
C GLN A 51 0.50 0.36 -10.12
N LEU A 52 1.07 1.29 -9.35
CA LEU A 52 0.26 2.29 -8.65
C LEU A 52 0.03 3.53 -9.51
N ASN A 53 -1.18 4.01 -9.48
CA ASN A 53 -1.54 5.36 -9.91
C ASN A 53 -1.84 6.17 -8.66
N MET A 54 -1.36 7.40 -8.60
CA MET A 54 -1.47 8.23 -7.42
C MET A 54 -2.05 9.60 -7.75
N LEU A 55 -2.92 10.08 -6.88
CA LEU A 55 -3.49 11.41 -6.97
C LEU A 55 -3.28 12.14 -5.64
N MET A 56 -2.53 13.21 -5.66
CA MET A 56 -2.36 14.07 -4.48
C MET A 56 -3.59 14.93 -4.28
N TYR A 57 -4.15 14.95 -3.08
CA TYR A 57 -5.29 15.82 -2.75
C TYR A 57 -4.98 16.78 -1.59
N ALA A 58 -3.90 16.58 -0.86
CA ALA A 58 -3.50 17.43 0.25
C ALA A 58 -1.98 17.44 0.41
N ARG A 59 -1.44 18.51 0.97
CA ARG A 59 0.01 18.68 1.20
C ARG A 59 0.37 18.81 2.68
N ALA A 60 -0.55 18.50 3.57
CA ALA A 60 -0.43 18.87 4.97
C ALA A 60 0.46 17.96 5.82
N ALA A 61 0.77 16.77 5.37
CA ALA A 61 1.49 15.79 6.18
C ALA A 61 2.28 14.81 5.30
N THR A 62 3.16 14.04 5.94
CA THR A 62 3.87 12.96 5.26
C THR A 62 2.95 11.77 5.08
N GLY A 63 2.69 11.42 3.84
CA GLY A 63 1.99 10.20 3.47
C GLY A 63 2.95 9.14 2.92
N MET A 64 2.40 8.05 2.43
CA MET A 64 3.18 6.93 1.88
C MET A 64 4.03 7.37 0.69
N ALA A 65 3.50 8.20 -0.20
CA ALA A 65 4.24 8.64 -1.38
C ALA A 65 5.50 9.41 -1.02
N GLU A 66 5.42 10.33 -0.06
CA GLU A 66 6.56 11.09 0.41
C GLU A 66 7.54 10.19 1.17
N ALA A 67 7.03 9.30 2.02
CA ALA A 67 7.85 8.39 2.79
C ALA A 67 8.64 7.40 1.91
N LEU A 68 8.08 7.01 0.77
CA LEU A 68 8.75 6.16 -0.21
C LEU A 68 9.60 6.94 -1.21
N GLY A 69 9.52 8.27 -1.22
CA GLY A 69 10.17 9.08 -2.23
C GLY A 69 9.58 8.90 -3.63
N MET A 70 8.31 8.55 -3.70
CA MET A 70 7.64 8.30 -4.98
C MET A 70 7.37 9.61 -5.73
N LYS A 71 7.90 9.73 -6.91
CA LYS A 71 7.70 10.90 -7.79
C LYS A 71 6.76 10.63 -8.95
N SER A 72 6.53 9.37 -9.26
CA SER A 72 5.67 8.94 -10.37
C SER A 72 5.10 7.56 -10.04
N ALA A 73 4.20 7.06 -10.84
CA ALA A 73 3.53 5.79 -10.62
C ALA A 73 4.54 4.62 -10.50
N PRO A 74 4.89 4.17 -9.29
CA PRO A 74 5.84 3.08 -9.11
C PRO A 74 5.17 1.73 -9.27
N ARG A 75 5.97 0.72 -9.57
CA ARG A 75 5.53 -0.66 -9.43
C ARG A 75 5.93 -1.17 -8.05
N LEU A 76 4.96 -1.67 -7.33
CA LEU A 76 5.19 -2.32 -6.04
C LEU A 76 5.25 -3.82 -6.23
N ARG A 77 6.20 -4.45 -5.55
CA ARG A 77 6.29 -5.90 -5.41
C ARG A 77 6.44 -6.23 -3.95
N LEU A 78 5.43 -6.86 -3.39
CA LEU A 78 5.35 -7.13 -1.98
C LEU A 78 5.13 -8.62 -1.72
N ASN A 79 5.85 -9.16 -0.76
CA ASN A 79 5.52 -10.45 -0.17
C ASN A 79 4.38 -10.24 0.81
N VAL A 80 3.36 -11.08 0.73
CA VAL A 80 2.18 -11.01 1.59
C VAL A 80 2.19 -12.21 2.52
N GLU A 81 2.21 -11.96 3.81
CA GLU A 81 2.12 -12.99 4.84
C GLU A 81 0.98 -12.67 5.79
N GLY A 82 0.29 -13.69 6.26
CA GLY A 82 -0.75 -13.52 7.25
C GLY A 82 -1.99 -14.33 6.95
N VAL A 83 -2.88 -14.38 7.95
CA VAL A 83 -4.15 -15.10 7.91
C VAL A 83 -5.22 -14.31 8.65
N ASP A 84 -6.49 -14.68 8.42
CA ASP A 84 -7.65 -14.12 9.16
C ASP A 84 -7.78 -12.60 9.08
N GLY A 85 -7.46 -12.02 7.91
CA GLY A 85 -7.63 -10.59 7.70
C GLY A 85 -6.52 -9.73 8.29
N ARG A 86 -5.44 -10.33 8.78
CA ARG A 86 -4.25 -9.62 9.23
C ARG A 86 -3.07 -10.00 8.35
N PHE A 87 -2.55 -9.03 7.63
CA PHE A 87 -1.50 -9.26 6.65
C PHE A 87 -0.32 -8.32 6.90
N VAL A 88 0.86 -8.86 6.66
CA VAL A 88 2.09 -8.08 6.60
C VAL A 88 2.59 -8.18 5.16
N LEU A 89 2.74 -7.03 4.53
CA LEU A 89 3.24 -6.91 3.16
C LEU A 89 4.59 -6.21 3.23
N SER A 90 5.62 -6.87 2.73
CA SER A 90 6.98 -6.34 2.82
C SER A 90 7.68 -6.39 1.47
N GLY A 91 8.53 -5.43 1.21
CA GLY A 91 9.27 -5.39 -0.04
C GLY A 91 10.12 -4.15 -0.20
N ALA A 92 10.46 -3.90 -1.44
CA ALA A 92 11.18 -2.71 -1.86
C ALA A 92 10.51 -2.12 -3.09
N SER A 93 10.53 -0.81 -3.20
CA SER A 93 9.98 -0.11 -4.35
C SER A 93 11.00 -0.07 -5.48
N ASP A 94 10.51 0.06 -6.72
CA ASP A 94 11.35 0.38 -7.88
C ASP A 94 11.76 1.86 -7.90
N ALA A 95 11.28 2.64 -6.93
CA ALA A 95 11.64 4.05 -6.80
C ALA A 95 13.12 4.21 -6.44
N GLU A 96 13.69 5.37 -6.72
CA GLU A 96 15.11 5.66 -6.53
C GLU A 96 15.62 5.42 -5.11
N SER A 97 14.76 5.52 -4.12
CA SER A 97 15.15 5.40 -2.72
C SER A 97 15.57 3.99 -2.31
N ARG A 98 15.12 2.96 -3.02
CA ARG A 98 15.37 1.55 -2.72
C ARG A 98 15.18 1.16 -1.25
N SER A 99 14.48 1.97 -0.50
CA SER A 99 14.21 1.69 0.91
C SER A 99 13.30 0.48 1.04
N ARG A 100 13.56 -0.32 2.04
CA ARG A 100 12.62 -1.37 2.43
C ARG A 100 11.46 -0.74 3.15
N TYR A 101 10.30 -1.33 2.95
CA TYR A 101 9.08 -0.88 3.61
C TYR A 101 8.18 -2.05 3.94
N GLU A 102 7.30 -1.79 4.89
CA GLU A 102 6.35 -2.76 5.39
C GLU A 102 4.98 -2.12 5.53
N PHE A 103 3.97 -2.85 5.11
CA PHE A 103 2.57 -2.50 5.36
C PHE A 103 1.99 -3.53 6.31
N LYS A 104 1.32 -3.08 7.35
CA LYS A 104 0.47 -3.93 8.17
C LYS A 104 -0.97 -3.61 7.81
N ALA A 105 -1.67 -4.58 7.25
CA ALA A 105 -3.05 -4.42 6.82
C ALA A 105 -3.95 -5.28 7.72
N GLU A 106 -4.93 -4.65 8.33
CA GLU A 106 -5.91 -5.32 9.17
C GLU A 106 -7.30 -5.11 8.60
N TRP A 107 -8.00 -6.21 8.32
CA TRP A 107 -9.36 -6.18 7.81
C TRP A 107 -10.31 -5.59 8.84
N VAL A 108 -11.14 -4.65 8.42
CA VAL A 108 -12.06 -3.91 9.30
C VAL A 108 -13.49 -4.29 8.99
N ALA A 109 -13.86 -4.34 7.73
CA ALA A 109 -15.25 -4.51 7.32
C ALA A 109 -15.35 -5.03 5.89
N GLU A 110 -16.52 -5.60 5.58
CA GLU A 110 -16.88 -5.90 4.20
C GLU A 110 -17.18 -4.61 3.42
N LEU A 111 -16.96 -4.69 2.13
CA LEU A 111 -17.37 -3.61 1.24
C LEU A 111 -18.87 -3.64 1.00
#